data_fd7ed36454fbcbbc44b04d3b4e30f64f
#
_entry.id   fd7ed36454fbcbbc44b04d3b4e30f64f
#
_cell.length_a   1.000
_cell.length_b   1.000
_cell.length_c   1.000
_cell.angle_alpha   90.00
_cell.angle_beta   90.00
_cell.angle_gamma   90.00
#
_symmetry.space_group_name_H-M   'P 1'
#
loop_
_entity.id
_entity.type
_entity.pdbx_description
1 polymer ?
#
loop_
_entity_poly.entity_id
_entity_poly.type
_entity_poly.pdbx_seq_one_letter_code
_entity_poly.pdbx_strand_id
1 'polypeptide(L)'
;MRTAGIQRNTSETQIKLTLNLDGTGIGTIASGCGFLDHMLTLFAKHGKFDLSVTCQGDVQVDDHHTVEDIGICLGEAFAAALQEKRGIIRYGSITLPMDEALILSAVDISGRGMLCYSLDIPTQKVGTFDTELTEEFWLAFTRSAGITLHIQQFAGKNSHHIIEGTFKSVARSLRQAVAIDMQFANEIPSTKGVL
;
A
#
# COMPACT_ATOMS: atom_id res chain seq x y z
N MET A 1 5.40 -10.20 -16.87
CA MET A 1 4.40 -10.07 -15.77
C MET A 1 5.17 -9.85 -14.47
N ARG A 2 4.93 -8.74 -13.80
CA ARG A 2 5.63 -8.33 -12.58
C ARG A 2 4.88 -8.86 -11.36
N THR A 3 5.25 -10.07 -10.95
CA THR A 3 4.57 -10.81 -9.87
C THR A 3 5.60 -11.25 -8.83
N ALA A 4 5.22 -11.18 -7.56
CA ALA A 4 6.02 -11.68 -6.45
C ALA A 4 5.15 -12.36 -5.39
N GLY A 5 5.72 -13.32 -4.69
CA GLY A 5 5.10 -13.99 -3.55
C GLY A 5 6.02 -13.91 -2.32
N ILE A 6 5.44 -13.60 -1.18
CA ILE A 6 6.11 -13.52 0.13
C ILE A 6 5.44 -14.50 1.09
N GLN A 7 6.25 -15.17 1.87
CA GLN A 7 5.81 -15.96 3.01
C GLN A 7 6.60 -15.51 4.24
N ARG A 8 5.90 -15.09 5.28
CA ARG A 8 6.48 -14.62 6.54
C ARG A 8 5.85 -15.41 7.69
N ASN A 9 6.69 -16.03 8.51
CA ASN A 9 6.27 -16.77 9.68
C ASN A 9 7.06 -16.25 10.88
N THR A 10 6.37 -15.69 11.84
CA THR A 10 6.90 -15.24 13.14
C THR A 10 6.24 -16.03 14.26
N SER A 11 6.50 -15.67 15.51
CA SER A 11 5.75 -16.17 16.66
C SER A 11 4.34 -15.58 16.78
N GLU A 12 4.09 -14.48 16.09
CA GLU A 12 2.88 -13.66 16.19
C GLU A 12 1.98 -13.80 14.96
N THR A 13 2.58 -13.98 13.76
CA THR A 13 1.85 -14.04 12.50
C THR A 13 2.35 -15.12 11.56
N GLN A 14 1.44 -15.68 10.76
CA GLN A 14 1.74 -16.56 9.64
C GLN A 14 1.08 -15.96 8.39
N ILE A 15 1.88 -15.44 7.47
CA ILE A 15 1.39 -14.70 6.30
C ILE A 15 1.86 -15.36 5.01
N LYS A 16 0.92 -15.48 4.07
CA LYS A 16 1.21 -15.78 2.66
C LYS A 16 0.57 -14.69 1.81
N LEU A 17 1.38 -14.00 1.01
CA LEU A 17 0.96 -12.90 0.17
C LEU A 17 1.47 -13.09 -1.25
N THR A 18 0.64 -12.81 -2.27
CA THR A 18 1.06 -12.70 -3.67
C THR A 18 0.54 -11.41 -4.26
N LEU A 19 1.41 -10.71 -5.00
CA LEU A 19 1.10 -9.46 -5.67
C LEU A 19 1.48 -9.54 -7.15
N ASN A 20 0.56 -9.12 -8.03
CA ASN A 20 0.81 -8.89 -9.45
C ASN A 20 0.54 -7.42 -9.78
N LEU A 21 1.59 -6.68 -10.18
CA LEU A 21 1.51 -5.27 -10.56
C LEU A 21 0.82 -5.05 -11.91
N ASP A 22 0.80 -6.07 -12.77
CA ASP A 22 0.17 -6.04 -14.10
C ASP A 22 -1.21 -6.73 -14.09
N GLY A 23 -1.91 -6.65 -12.95
CA GLY A 23 -3.19 -7.29 -12.72
C GLY A 23 -4.40 -6.54 -13.25
N THR A 24 -5.57 -7.01 -12.87
CA THR A 24 -6.88 -6.47 -13.24
C THR A 24 -7.67 -5.89 -12.05
N GLY A 25 -7.11 -6.00 -10.85
CA GLY A 25 -7.71 -5.51 -9.61
C GLY A 25 -8.53 -6.57 -8.88
N ILE A 26 -8.06 -7.83 -8.90
CA ILE A 26 -8.67 -8.94 -8.17
C ILE A 26 -8.02 -9.03 -6.79
N GLY A 27 -8.85 -8.91 -5.74
CA GLY A 27 -8.44 -9.08 -4.35
C GLY A 27 -9.02 -10.39 -3.77
N THR A 28 -8.16 -11.21 -3.14
CA THR A 28 -8.57 -12.36 -2.33
C THR A 28 -7.90 -12.22 -0.97
N ILE A 29 -8.60 -11.59 -0.02
CA ILE A 29 -8.00 -11.11 1.22
C ILE A 29 -8.67 -11.81 2.41
N ALA A 30 -7.88 -12.35 3.32
CA ALA A 30 -8.27 -12.95 4.59
C ALA A 30 -7.16 -12.67 5.62
N SER A 31 -7.15 -11.47 6.18
CA SER A 31 -6.16 -11.05 7.18
C SER A 31 -6.55 -11.43 8.61
N GLY A 32 -7.83 -11.66 8.86
CA GLY A 32 -8.39 -11.77 10.20
C GLY A 32 -8.89 -10.44 10.77
N CYS A 33 -8.55 -9.31 10.17
CA CYS A 33 -9.02 -7.98 10.50
C CYS A 33 -9.96 -7.47 9.39
N GLY A 34 -11.27 -7.44 9.64
CA GLY A 34 -12.29 -7.19 8.60
C GLY A 34 -12.18 -5.80 7.95
N PHE A 35 -11.78 -4.77 8.70
CA PHE A 35 -11.58 -3.43 8.14
C PHE A 35 -10.35 -3.38 7.23
N LEU A 36 -9.24 -4.03 7.62
CA LEU A 36 -8.05 -4.15 6.78
C LEU A 36 -8.35 -4.94 5.50
N ASP A 37 -9.15 -6.03 5.59
CA ASP A 37 -9.58 -6.80 4.41
C ASP A 37 -10.30 -5.92 3.39
N HIS A 38 -11.19 -5.04 3.88
CA HIS A 38 -11.88 -4.08 3.03
C HIS A 38 -10.90 -3.08 2.41
N MET A 39 -9.97 -2.52 3.17
CA MET A 39 -8.95 -1.57 2.67
C MET A 39 -8.03 -2.20 1.61
N LEU A 40 -7.56 -3.43 1.84
CA LEU A 40 -6.71 -4.13 0.87
C LEU A 40 -7.48 -4.53 -0.41
N THR A 41 -8.77 -4.84 -0.29
CA THR A 41 -9.63 -5.06 -1.45
C THR A 41 -9.76 -3.80 -2.30
N LEU A 42 -9.92 -2.64 -1.67
CA LEU A 42 -9.92 -1.34 -2.35
C LEU A 42 -8.56 -1.02 -2.99
N PHE A 43 -7.48 -1.29 -2.28
CA PHE A 43 -6.12 -1.14 -2.80
C PHE A 43 -5.92 -1.95 -4.09
N ALA A 44 -6.25 -3.24 -4.08
CA ALA A 44 -6.20 -4.09 -5.26
C ALA A 44 -7.05 -3.53 -6.40
N LYS A 45 -8.32 -3.18 -6.12
CA LYS A 45 -9.27 -2.73 -7.12
C LYS A 45 -8.86 -1.42 -7.79
N HIS A 46 -8.44 -0.42 -6.99
CA HIS A 46 -8.09 0.92 -7.48
C HIS A 46 -6.67 0.99 -8.08
N GLY A 47 -5.74 0.19 -7.57
CA GLY A 47 -4.41 0.01 -8.15
C GLY A 47 -4.39 -0.85 -9.40
N LYS A 48 -5.46 -1.63 -9.66
CA LYS A 48 -5.49 -2.69 -10.70
C LYS A 48 -4.41 -3.75 -10.47
N PHE A 49 -4.04 -3.94 -9.22
CA PHE A 49 -3.17 -5.02 -8.80
C PHE A 49 -4.00 -6.28 -8.51
N ASP A 50 -3.48 -7.47 -8.84
CA ASP A 50 -4.08 -8.67 -8.27
C ASP A 50 -3.33 -8.98 -6.98
N LEU A 51 -4.09 -9.09 -5.88
CA LEU A 51 -3.54 -9.26 -4.53
C LEU A 51 -4.23 -10.42 -3.82
N SER A 52 -3.44 -11.39 -3.36
CA SER A 52 -3.92 -12.43 -2.47
C SER A 52 -3.18 -12.34 -1.13
N VAL A 53 -3.92 -12.34 -0.03
CA VAL A 53 -3.40 -12.28 1.33
C VAL A 53 -4.13 -13.29 2.18
N THR A 54 -3.38 -14.15 2.85
CA THR A 54 -3.88 -14.94 3.98
C THR A 54 -2.97 -14.68 5.17
N CYS A 55 -3.56 -14.38 6.33
CA CYS A 55 -2.86 -14.18 7.58
C CYS A 55 -3.56 -14.94 8.70
N GLN A 56 -2.77 -15.58 9.55
CA GLN A 56 -3.19 -16.07 10.84
C GLN A 56 -2.33 -15.36 11.88
N GLY A 57 -2.87 -14.32 12.49
CA GLY A 57 -2.21 -13.50 13.52
C GLY A 57 -2.79 -13.73 14.90
N ASP A 58 -2.14 -13.16 15.90
CA ASP A 58 -2.52 -13.20 17.32
C ASP A 58 -3.55 -12.10 17.67
N VAL A 59 -4.61 -11.98 16.85
CA VAL A 59 -5.68 -10.97 16.97
C VAL A 59 -6.40 -10.95 18.33
N GLN A 60 -6.19 -11.96 19.19
CA GLN A 60 -6.65 -11.94 20.58
C GLN A 60 -5.85 -10.95 21.44
N VAL A 61 -4.66 -10.51 21.01
CA VAL A 61 -3.89 -9.43 21.63
C VAL A 61 -4.46 -8.10 21.14
N ASP A 62 -4.24 -7.81 19.88
CA ASP A 62 -4.83 -6.73 19.08
C ASP A 62 -4.54 -6.98 17.58
N ASP A 63 -4.87 -6.03 16.71
CA ASP A 63 -4.62 -6.13 15.27
C ASP A 63 -3.21 -5.63 14.86
N HIS A 64 -2.36 -5.13 15.78
CA HIS A 64 -1.11 -4.42 15.46
C HIS A 64 -0.14 -5.30 14.66
N HIS A 65 0.23 -6.47 15.21
CA HIS A 65 1.18 -7.38 14.55
C HIS A 65 0.70 -7.83 13.17
N THR A 66 -0.60 -8.11 13.04
CA THR A 66 -1.23 -8.48 11.77
C THR A 66 -1.11 -7.36 10.73
N VAL A 67 -1.43 -6.13 11.12
CA VAL A 67 -1.44 -4.97 10.22
C VAL A 67 -0.03 -4.60 9.79
N GLU A 68 0.92 -4.51 10.73
CA GLU A 68 2.32 -4.19 10.46
C GLU A 68 2.97 -5.25 9.55
N ASP A 69 2.84 -6.52 9.90
CA ASP A 69 3.47 -7.62 9.17
C ASP A 69 2.89 -7.80 7.76
N ILE A 70 1.59 -7.53 7.55
CA ILE A 70 1.00 -7.48 6.20
C ILE A 70 1.56 -6.29 5.42
N GLY A 71 1.76 -5.13 6.06
CA GLY A 71 2.43 -3.96 5.47
C GLY A 71 3.86 -4.30 5.01
N ILE A 72 4.63 -4.98 5.85
CA ILE A 72 5.98 -5.48 5.52
C ILE A 72 5.91 -6.41 4.29
N CYS A 73 5.07 -7.45 4.34
CA CYS A 73 4.95 -8.43 3.26
C CYS A 73 4.52 -7.80 1.94
N LEU A 74 3.58 -6.85 1.97
CA LEU A 74 3.13 -6.13 0.77
C LEU A 74 4.25 -5.26 0.21
N GLY A 75 5.02 -4.58 1.07
CA GLY A 75 6.18 -3.79 0.67
C GLY A 75 7.28 -4.63 0.02
N GLU A 76 7.64 -5.77 0.62
CA GLU A 76 8.60 -6.71 0.07
C GLU A 76 8.14 -7.29 -1.27
N ALA A 77 6.86 -7.68 -1.39
CA ALA A 77 6.29 -8.16 -2.64
C ALA A 77 6.31 -7.08 -3.73
N PHE A 78 6.02 -5.83 -3.36
CA PHE A 78 6.07 -4.69 -4.27
C PHE A 78 7.48 -4.45 -4.80
N ALA A 79 8.48 -4.40 -3.92
CA ALA A 79 9.89 -4.26 -4.29
C ALA A 79 10.36 -5.39 -5.21
N ALA A 80 10.04 -6.64 -4.85
CA ALA A 80 10.42 -7.82 -5.63
C ALA A 80 9.75 -7.85 -7.01
N ALA A 81 8.47 -7.47 -7.11
CA ALA A 81 7.74 -7.43 -8.37
C ALA A 81 8.26 -6.33 -9.31
N LEU A 82 8.77 -5.23 -8.79
CA LEU A 82 9.38 -4.14 -9.59
C LEU A 82 10.67 -4.54 -10.31
N GLN A 83 11.38 -5.55 -9.81
CA GLN A 83 12.63 -6.03 -10.40
C GLN A 83 13.67 -4.90 -10.60
N GLU A 84 14.19 -4.75 -11.83
CA GLU A 84 15.21 -3.73 -12.16
C GLU A 84 14.66 -2.32 -12.27
N LYS A 85 13.35 -2.11 -12.15
CA LYS A 85 12.67 -0.80 -12.26
C LYS A 85 12.88 -0.09 -13.60
N ARG A 86 13.13 -0.87 -14.68
CA ARG A 86 13.27 -0.30 -16.03
C ARG A 86 11.94 0.13 -16.60
N GLY A 87 11.95 1.27 -17.28
CA GLY A 87 10.80 1.80 -17.99
C GLY A 87 9.63 2.26 -17.10
N ILE A 88 9.73 2.20 -15.78
CA ILE A 88 8.66 2.71 -14.92
C ILE A 88 8.59 4.24 -14.98
N ILE A 89 7.37 4.79 -14.81
CA ILE A 89 7.19 6.25 -14.70
C ILE A 89 7.84 6.79 -13.43
N ARG A 90 7.98 5.96 -12.40
CA ARG A 90 8.62 6.24 -11.12
C ARG A 90 7.81 7.11 -10.18
N TYR A 91 7.17 8.17 -10.67
CA TYR A 91 6.38 9.09 -9.88
C TYR A 91 4.89 8.89 -10.13
N GLY A 92 4.08 9.07 -9.08
CA GLY A 92 2.63 9.09 -9.21
C GLY A 92 2.04 9.96 -8.13
N SER A 93 1.00 10.71 -8.48
CA SER A 93 0.28 11.52 -7.50
C SER A 93 -1.18 11.70 -7.89
N ILE A 94 -2.03 11.78 -6.87
CA ILE A 94 -3.45 12.06 -7.07
C ILE A 94 -4.01 12.75 -5.83
N THR A 95 -4.93 13.69 -6.05
CA THR A 95 -5.87 14.14 -5.03
C THR A 95 -7.20 13.47 -5.30
N LEU A 96 -7.69 12.68 -4.34
CA LEU A 96 -8.85 11.80 -4.50
C LEU A 96 -9.93 12.14 -3.49
N PRO A 97 -11.16 12.42 -3.94
CA PRO A 97 -12.29 12.59 -3.05
C PRO A 97 -12.89 11.23 -2.64
N MET A 98 -13.28 11.13 -1.37
CA MET A 98 -14.14 10.08 -0.83
C MET A 98 -15.22 10.77 -0.01
N ASP A 99 -16.37 11.02 -0.64
CA ASP A 99 -17.44 11.86 -0.13
C ASP A 99 -16.90 13.22 0.34
N GLU A 100 -16.97 13.54 1.63
CA GLU A 100 -16.45 14.78 2.22
C GLU A 100 -14.94 14.77 2.50
N ALA A 101 -14.31 13.59 2.43
CA ALA A 101 -12.86 13.48 2.59
C ALA A 101 -12.13 13.75 1.27
N LEU A 102 -11.03 14.47 1.35
CA LEU A 102 -10.16 14.78 0.22
C LEU A 102 -8.71 14.47 0.59
N ILE A 103 -8.14 13.44 -0.04
CA ILE A 103 -6.81 12.92 0.28
C ILE A 103 -5.88 13.07 -0.90
N LEU A 104 -4.70 13.64 -0.65
CA LEU A 104 -3.58 13.62 -1.59
C LEU A 104 -2.65 12.46 -1.24
N SER A 105 -2.20 11.73 -2.25
CA SER A 105 -1.03 10.87 -2.16
C SER A 105 -0.04 11.18 -3.27
N ALA A 106 1.27 11.14 -2.94
CA ALA A 106 2.36 11.30 -3.91
C ALA A 106 3.47 10.28 -3.60
N VAL A 107 3.93 9.60 -4.64
CA VAL A 107 4.89 8.48 -4.56
C VAL A 107 6.12 8.79 -5.41
N ASP A 108 7.31 8.47 -4.87
CA ASP A 108 8.57 8.30 -5.61
C ASP A 108 9.13 6.91 -5.34
N ILE A 109 9.27 6.09 -6.38
CA ILE A 109 9.95 4.79 -6.31
C ILE A 109 11.46 5.04 -6.29
N SER A 110 11.96 5.53 -5.15
CA SER A 110 13.28 6.14 -5.00
C SER A 110 14.35 5.19 -4.48
N GLY A 111 14.00 3.98 -4.04
CA GLY A 111 14.88 3.09 -3.28
C GLY A 111 15.04 3.49 -1.81
N ARG A 112 14.36 4.54 -1.34
CA ARG A 112 14.42 5.05 0.04
C ARG A 112 13.04 4.95 0.72
N GLY A 113 12.96 4.15 1.79
CA GLY A 113 11.75 4.01 2.59
C GLY A 113 11.49 5.27 3.43
N MET A 114 10.50 6.08 3.06
CA MET A 114 10.11 7.27 3.80
C MET A 114 8.60 7.47 3.71
N LEU A 115 7.97 7.67 4.86
CA LEU A 115 6.56 8.06 4.97
C LEU A 115 6.48 9.49 5.51
N CYS A 116 5.74 10.35 4.78
CA CYS A 116 5.29 11.66 5.27
C CYS A 116 3.78 11.57 5.42
N TYR A 117 3.30 11.44 6.66
CA TYR A 117 1.91 11.17 6.99
C TYR A 117 1.30 12.38 7.70
N SER A 118 0.17 12.86 7.19
CA SER A 118 -0.56 14.00 7.75
C SER A 118 -2.06 13.78 7.57
N LEU A 119 -2.61 12.88 8.37
CA LEU A 119 -4.05 12.66 8.51
C LEU A 119 -4.48 13.02 9.93
N ASP A 120 -5.63 13.67 10.04
CA ASP A 120 -6.35 13.91 11.29
C ASP A 120 -7.59 13.00 11.31
N ILE A 121 -7.44 11.84 11.97
CA ILE A 121 -8.49 10.83 12.05
C ILE A 121 -9.22 11.00 13.39
N PRO A 122 -10.48 11.47 13.39
CA PRO A 122 -11.12 11.98 14.61
C PRO A 122 -11.54 10.91 15.62
N THR A 123 -11.63 9.63 15.21
CA THR A 123 -12.01 8.53 16.12
C THR A 123 -10.87 7.55 16.33
N GLN A 124 -10.78 6.96 17.51
CA GLN A 124 -9.76 5.96 17.83
C GLN A 124 -10.00 4.62 17.13
N LYS A 125 -11.26 4.31 16.76
CA LYS A 125 -11.63 3.04 16.12
C LYS A 125 -12.61 3.24 14.98
N VAL A 126 -12.51 2.33 13.98
CA VAL A 126 -13.55 2.08 12.98
C VAL A 126 -13.92 0.60 13.08
N GLY A 127 -15.09 0.30 13.60
CA GLY A 127 -15.43 -1.07 14.03
C GLY A 127 -14.50 -1.51 15.16
N THR A 128 -13.78 -2.61 14.97
CA THR A 128 -12.76 -3.12 15.91
C THR A 128 -11.36 -2.61 15.60
N PHE A 129 -11.13 -2.02 14.45
CA PHE A 129 -9.83 -1.57 13.95
C PHE A 129 -9.40 -0.26 14.62
N ASP A 130 -8.22 -0.23 15.23
CA ASP A 130 -7.59 0.97 15.78
C ASP A 130 -7.05 1.85 14.65
N THR A 131 -7.46 3.12 14.61
CA THR A 131 -7.16 4.02 13.48
C THR A 131 -5.68 4.38 13.36
N GLU A 132 -4.91 4.31 14.46
CA GLU A 132 -3.46 4.49 14.46
C GLU A 132 -2.73 3.45 13.59
N LEU A 133 -3.29 2.25 13.43
CA LEU A 133 -2.72 1.20 12.62
C LEU A 133 -2.68 1.54 11.12
N THR A 134 -3.40 2.58 10.71
CA THR A 134 -3.31 3.10 9.33
C THR A 134 -1.92 3.66 9.06
N GLU A 135 -1.34 4.42 9.99
CA GLU A 135 0.02 4.95 9.88
C GLU A 135 1.05 3.83 9.92
N GLU A 136 0.91 2.88 10.87
CA GLU A 136 1.81 1.73 11.01
C GLU A 136 1.84 0.87 9.76
N PHE A 137 0.69 0.60 9.12
CA PHE A 137 0.62 -0.12 7.85
C PHE A 137 1.45 0.56 6.76
N TRP A 138 1.25 1.88 6.55
CA TRP A 138 1.96 2.61 5.49
C TRP A 138 3.45 2.80 5.82
N LEU A 139 3.81 2.91 7.08
CA LEU A 139 5.20 2.97 7.55
C LEU A 139 5.94 1.66 7.24
N ALA A 140 5.32 0.53 7.59
CA ALA A 140 5.84 -0.81 7.30
C ALA A 140 5.98 -1.03 5.78
N PHE A 141 4.94 -0.69 5.02
CA PHE A 141 4.92 -0.80 3.56
C PHE A 141 6.03 0.04 2.90
N THR A 142 6.15 1.32 3.24
CA THR A 142 7.12 2.22 2.60
C THR A 142 8.56 1.80 2.87
N ARG A 143 8.85 1.38 4.11
CA ARG A 143 10.19 0.89 4.51
C ARG A 143 10.57 -0.36 3.71
N SER A 144 9.67 -1.33 3.64
CA SER A 144 9.91 -2.60 2.96
C SER A 144 9.91 -2.47 1.43
N ALA A 145 9.09 -1.58 0.87
CA ALA A 145 9.07 -1.31 -0.57
C ALA A 145 10.22 -0.41 -1.06
N GLY A 146 10.91 0.30 -0.15
CA GLY A 146 11.93 1.27 -0.52
C GLY A 146 11.39 2.44 -1.31
N ILE A 147 10.23 2.98 -0.93
CA ILE A 147 9.59 4.11 -1.61
C ILE A 147 9.44 5.31 -0.68
N THR A 148 9.39 6.50 -1.25
CA THR A 148 8.94 7.70 -0.55
C THR A 148 7.46 7.91 -0.84
N LEU A 149 6.65 8.03 0.22
CA LEU A 149 5.19 8.22 0.13
C LEU A 149 4.78 9.42 0.99
N HIS A 150 4.09 10.37 0.37
CA HIS A 150 3.40 11.44 1.06
C HIS A 150 1.90 11.17 1.06
N ILE A 151 1.26 11.32 2.22
CA ILE A 151 -0.19 11.23 2.40
C ILE A 151 -0.62 12.49 3.16
N GLN A 152 -1.52 13.26 2.58
CA GLN A 152 -2.03 14.48 3.19
C GLN A 152 -3.55 14.58 3.04
N GLN A 153 -4.21 14.89 4.15
CA GLN A 153 -5.63 15.19 4.19
C GLN A 153 -5.85 16.69 3.97
N PHE A 154 -6.72 17.04 3.03
CA PHE A 154 -7.18 18.41 2.82
C PHE A 154 -8.55 18.67 3.44
N ALA A 155 -9.41 17.63 3.49
CA ALA A 155 -10.73 17.68 4.09
C ALA A 155 -11.14 16.28 4.57
N GLY A 156 -12.15 16.20 5.44
CA GLY A 156 -12.74 14.95 5.91
C GLY A 156 -13.09 15.02 7.40
N LYS A 157 -14.16 14.33 7.78
CA LYS A 157 -14.65 14.25 9.16
C LYS A 157 -14.97 12.82 9.58
N ASN A 158 -15.23 11.93 8.60
CA ASN A 158 -15.54 10.53 8.85
C ASN A 158 -14.24 9.71 8.76
N SER A 159 -13.85 9.08 9.86
CA SER A 159 -12.62 8.28 9.95
C SER A 159 -12.54 7.17 8.91
N HIS A 160 -13.68 6.50 8.61
CA HIS A 160 -13.74 5.48 7.56
C HIS A 160 -13.43 6.10 6.18
N HIS A 161 -14.07 7.25 5.84
CA HIS A 161 -13.85 7.92 4.55
C HIS A 161 -12.41 8.42 4.38
N ILE A 162 -11.80 8.93 5.45
CA ILE A 162 -10.40 9.38 5.44
C ILE A 162 -9.47 8.20 5.16
N ILE A 163 -9.63 7.09 5.88
CA ILE A 163 -8.80 5.89 5.70
C ILE A 163 -9.04 5.25 4.34
N GLU A 164 -10.30 5.08 3.93
CA GLU A 164 -10.65 4.53 2.61
C GLU A 164 -10.11 5.40 1.48
N GLY A 165 -10.26 6.73 1.57
CA GLY A 165 -9.68 7.69 0.63
C GLY A 165 -8.16 7.56 0.53
N THR A 166 -7.50 7.26 1.65
CA THR A 166 -6.06 7.02 1.70
C THR A 166 -5.66 5.77 0.92
N PHE A 167 -6.28 4.62 1.19
CA PHE A 167 -5.96 3.38 0.47
C PHE A 167 -6.24 3.49 -1.04
N LYS A 168 -7.34 4.13 -1.42
CA LYS A 168 -7.67 4.39 -2.83
C LYS A 168 -6.66 5.32 -3.51
N SER A 169 -6.30 6.43 -2.86
CA SER A 169 -5.37 7.41 -3.44
C SER A 169 -3.98 6.82 -3.60
N VAL A 170 -3.45 6.15 -2.57
CA VAL A 170 -2.13 5.50 -2.63
C VAL A 170 -2.11 4.43 -3.72
N ALA A 171 -3.13 3.56 -3.79
CA ALA A 171 -3.21 2.55 -4.84
C ALA A 171 -3.15 3.14 -6.25
N ARG A 172 -3.84 4.27 -6.48
CA ARG A 172 -3.83 4.94 -7.79
C ARG A 172 -2.51 5.64 -8.09
N SER A 173 -1.87 6.25 -7.10
CA SER A 173 -0.54 6.85 -7.25
C SER A 173 0.52 5.79 -7.55
N LEU A 174 0.48 4.65 -6.85
CA LEU A 174 1.35 3.52 -7.13
C LEU A 174 1.12 2.96 -8.54
N ARG A 175 -0.13 2.84 -8.99
CA ARG A 175 -0.45 2.41 -10.35
C ARG A 175 0.18 3.33 -11.40
N GLN A 176 0.16 4.63 -11.20
CA GLN A 176 0.84 5.59 -12.08
C GLN A 176 2.35 5.39 -12.05
N ALA A 177 2.92 5.30 -10.85
CA ALA A 177 4.37 5.18 -10.65
C ALA A 177 4.96 3.90 -11.27
N VAL A 178 4.23 2.77 -11.22
CA VAL A 178 4.68 1.48 -11.78
C VAL A 178 4.36 1.32 -13.27
N ALA A 179 3.58 2.20 -13.87
CA ALA A 179 3.25 2.12 -15.30
C ALA A 179 4.53 2.17 -16.14
N ILE A 180 4.54 1.39 -17.23
CA ILE A 180 5.69 1.36 -18.15
C ILE A 180 5.51 2.42 -19.22
N ASP A 181 6.49 3.31 -19.32
CA ASP A 181 6.65 4.21 -20.46
C ASP A 181 7.30 3.43 -21.61
N MET A 182 6.49 3.11 -22.62
CA MET A 182 6.96 2.30 -23.77
C MET A 182 8.03 3.01 -24.59
N GLN A 183 8.11 4.35 -24.53
CA GLN A 183 9.13 5.12 -25.24
C GLN A 183 10.50 4.95 -24.56
N PHE A 184 10.53 4.76 -23.24
CA PHE A 184 11.75 4.66 -22.42
C PHE A 184 11.85 3.31 -21.68
N ALA A 185 11.26 2.24 -22.24
CA ALA A 185 11.07 0.95 -21.56
C ALA A 185 12.38 0.29 -21.06
N ASN A 186 13.52 0.62 -21.66
CA ASN A 186 14.83 0.07 -21.30
C ASN A 186 15.63 0.97 -20.34
N GLU A 187 15.14 2.15 -20.01
CA GLU A 187 15.85 3.12 -19.17
C GLU A 187 15.47 2.95 -17.69
N ILE A 188 16.43 3.16 -16.80
CA ILE A 188 16.15 3.39 -15.39
C ILE A 188 15.90 4.89 -15.22
N PRO A 189 14.72 5.32 -14.72
CA PRO A 189 14.36 6.74 -14.64
C PRO A 189 15.09 7.45 -13.50
N SER A 190 16.42 7.48 -13.59
CA SER A 190 17.32 8.07 -12.59
C SER A 190 18.59 8.57 -13.25
N THR A 191 18.99 9.81 -12.96
CA THR A 191 20.27 10.37 -13.37
C THR A 191 21.49 9.64 -12.80
N LYS A 192 21.28 8.82 -11.75
CA LYS A 192 22.31 7.97 -11.13
C LYS A 192 22.43 6.59 -11.81
N GLY A 193 21.50 6.25 -12.72
CA GLY A 193 21.45 4.93 -13.37
C GLY A 193 21.00 3.79 -12.46
N VAL A 194 20.60 4.08 -11.22
CA VAL A 194 20.09 3.12 -10.21
C VAL A 194 18.95 3.75 -9.40
N LEU A 195 18.06 2.88 -8.85
CA LEU A 195 16.95 3.21 -7.94
C LEU A 195 16.90 2.23 -6.76
#